data_6f7ad668fe918cdf946910f445095ae0
#
_entry.id   6f7ad668fe918cdf946910f445095ae0
#
_cell.length_a   1.000
_cell.length_b   1.000
_cell.length_c   1.000
_cell.angle_alpha   90.00
_cell.angle_beta   90.00
_cell.angle_gamma   90.00
#
_symmetry.space_group_name_H-M   'P 1'
#
loop_
_entity.id
_entity.type
_entity.pdbx_description
1 polymer ?
#
loop_
_entity_poly.entity_id
_entity_poly.type
_entity_poly.pdbx_seq_one_letter_code
_entity_poly.pdbx_strand_id
1 'polypeptide(L)'
;MSRKPRPLPPALLAAAVLAGLTGCSAADASSGSAVEVVVGYQSKTINTVTAGTLLRARGYFEQQLAAEGKKNGRTYKVSWQDYDSGAPITAQMLADKTDIGSMGDYPLLINGSRAQEAGGPGTRLVSITGYNELGALNSVVVPNASPAHTLADLKGRKVSTSVGSAADGTLVQALRKAGVQDSDISKQNQQPAIGASALQAGSVDALAQFVAWPGLVVFGGGARLLYDGAALGRPTLHGVVVRQKYGAAHPEVVEAFLRAQADATRYLNEQPLAASRQVAEATGLAPEVVHLYNGPNGIATFALPLRPELLAALRDDVPFLKSVGVLKALDLDTFVDPSYLAKAALPDIAPARITGTDAVCGRPVDDPAKAGEIWFDGEDATRPAATPACLLKAVRAAGDKKVRAAYVPDAATGTRWFADKDLWAQDGAELLPFTTEDGVKAYLAAHPGARQLSYQEALAAS
;
A
#
# COMPACT_ATOMS: atom_id res chain seq x y z
N MET A 1 66.27 8.62 25.08
CA MET A 1 66.59 7.46 25.97
C MET A 1 65.54 6.40 25.67
N SER A 2 65.83 5.52 24.73
CA SER A 2 66.44 4.21 24.90
C SER A 2 65.61 3.31 25.84
N ARG A 3 64.94 2.31 25.29
CA ARG A 3 65.41 0.93 25.12
C ARG A 3 64.34 0.02 24.50
N LYS A 4 64.71 -0.61 23.39
CA LYS A 4 64.21 -1.94 22.97
C LYS A 4 64.88 -3.03 23.82
N PRO A 5 64.28 -4.19 24.00
CA PRO A 5 64.91 -5.41 23.53
C PRO A 5 63.92 -6.44 22.97
N ARG A 6 64.29 -7.08 22.02
CA ARG A 6 64.93 -8.31 21.52
C ARG A 6 64.14 -9.63 21.74
N PRO A 7 64.16 -10.52 20.72
CA PRO A 7 63.39 -11.75 20.65
C PRO A 7 64.22 -12.99 21.04
N LEU A 8 63.53 -14.13 21.33
CA LEU A 8 64.15 -15.45 21.44
C LEU A 8 63.27 -16.55 20.82
N PRO A 9 63.86 -17.66 20.46
CA PRO A 9 63.45 -18.48 19.31
C PRO A 9 62.74 -19.83 19.66
N PRO A 10 62.54 -20.76 18.66
CA PRO A 10 61.51 -21.78 18.71
C PRO A 10 62.07 -23.13 19.25
N ALA A 11 61.17 -23.99 19.65
CA ALA A 11 61.46 -25.39 19.88
C ALA A 11 60.37 -26.27 19.24
N LEU A 12 60.83 -27.07 18.28
CA LEU A 12 60.18 -28.21 17.64
C LEU A 12 59.97 -29.35 18.67
N LEU A 13 58.83 -30.02 18.62
CA LEU A 13 58.78 -31.46 18.90
C LEU A 13 57.62 -32.08 18.11
N ALA A 14 58.04 -32.99 17.18
CA ALA A 14 57.17 -33.88 16.45
C ALA A 14 56.90 -35.14 17.26
N ALA A 15 55.68 -35.64 17.24
CA ALA A 15 55.38 -37.04 17.52
C ALA A 15 54.16 -37.48 16.70
N ALA A 16 54.41 -38.39 15.78
CA ALA A 16 53.41 -39.09 14.99
C ALA A 16 52.89 -40.31 15.80
N VAL A 17 51.57 -40.54 15.74
CA VAL A 17 51.00 -41.88 15.95
C VAL A 17 49.90 -42.11 14.93
N LEU A 18 50.12 -43.10 14.07
CA LEU A 18 49.13 -43.75 13.21
C LEU A 18 48.31 -44.76 14.05
N ALA A 19 47.01 -44.85 13.82
CA ALA A 19 46.25 -46.04 13.46
C ALA A 19 44.77 -45.90 13.87
N GLY A 20 43.87 -46.29 12.96
CA GLY A 20 42.46 -46.59 13.28
C GLY A 20 41.47 -46.29 12.18
N LEU A 21 41.58 -47.00 11.05
CA LEU A 21 40.48 -47.10 10.06
C LEU A 21 39.32 -47.89 10.67
N THR A 22 38.23 -47.25 10.96
CA THR A 22 36.89 -47.89 10.99
C THR A 22 35.94 -47.03 10.21
N GLY A 23 35.58 -47.52 9.03
CA GLY A 23 34.55 -46.91 8.18
C GLY A 23 33.19 -46.96 8.83
N CYS A 24 32.61 -45.81 9.01
CA CYS A 24 31.16 -45.64 9.05
C CYS A 24 30.82 -44.86 7.77
N SER A 25 30.20 -45.55 6.84
CA SER A 25 29.52 -44.93 5.73
C SER A 25 28.41 -44.02 6.28
N ALA A 26 28.75 -42.75 6.52
CA ALA A 26 27.73 -41.73 6.62
C ALA A 26 27.19 -41.57 5.20
N ALA A 27 25.92 -41.89 5.01
CA ALA A 27 25.20 -41.54 3.82
C ALA A 27 25.42 -40.04 3.58
N ASP A 28 26.07 -39.72 2.47
CA ASP A 28 26.11 -38.38 1.92
C ASP A 28 24.63 -37.95 1.70
N ALA A 29 24.03 -37.32 2.69
CA ALA A 29 22.95 -36.41 2.42
C ALA A 29 23.59 -35.31 1.58
N SER A 30 23.40 -35.37 0.27
CA SER A 30 23.73 -34.29 -0.66
C SER A 30 23.05 -33.01 -0.11
N SER A 31 23.84 -32.19 0.56
CA SER A 31 23.45 -30.85 0.91
C SER A 31 23.36 -30.02 -0.38
N GLY A 32 22.31 -30.24 -1.16
CA GLY A 32 21.97 -29.34 -2.24
C GLY A 32 21.88 -27.95 -1.63
N SER A 33 22.63 -26.98 -2.19
CA SER A 33 22.55 -25.60 -1.72
C SER A 33 21.08 -25.15 -1.74
N ALA A 34 20.62 -24.54 -0.64
CA ALA A 34 19.26 -24.04 -0.56
C ALA A 34 18.99 -23.05 -1.70
N VAL A 35 17.80 -23.12 -2.29
CA VAL A 35 17.33 -22.10 -3.24
C VAL A 35 17.06 -20.83 -2.45
N GLU A 36 17.86 -19.81 -2.70
CA GLU A 36 17.67 -18.50 -2.08
C GLU A 36 16.67 -17.67 -2.87
N VAL A 37 15.81 -16.94 -2.18
CA VAL A 37 14.89 -15.95 -2.75
C VAL A 37 14.92 -14.68 -1.94
N VAL A 38 15.10 -13.56 -2.63
CA VAL A 38 15.12 -12.23 -2.03
C VAL A 38 13.84 -11.48 -2.43
N VAL A 39 13.05 -11.08 -1.43
CA VAL A 39 11.79 -10.37 -1.61
C VAL A 39 11.94 -8.92 -1.16
N GLY A 40 11.76 -7.97 -2.07
CA GLY A 40 11.69 -6.54 -1.79
C GLY A 40 10.24 -6.09 -1.58
N TYR A 41 9.96 -5.42 -0.47
CA TYR A 41 8.63 -4.95 -0.14
C TYR A 41 8.68 -3.57 0.53
N GLN A 42 7.52 -2.96 0.76
CA GLN A 42 7.36 -1.64 1.37
C GLN A 42 6.43 -1.78 2.58
N SER A 43 6.99 -1.92 3.79
CA SER A 43 6.21 -2.26 4.99
C SER A 43 5.09 -1.26 5.28
N LYS A 44 5.35 0.04 5.09
CA LYS A 44 4.42 1.13 5.40
C LYS A 44 3.52 1.53 4.22
N THR A 45 3.71 0.93 3.05
CA THR A 45 2.81 1.09 1.90
C THR A 45 1.75 0.00 1.96
N ILE A 46 0.72 0.23 2.78
CA ILE A 46 -0.17 -0.82 3.28
C ILE A 46 -1.16 -1.39 2.26
N ASN A 47 -1.23 -0.89 1.06
CA ASN A 47 -1.93 -1.58 -0.03
C ASN A 47 -1.08 -2.68 -0.70
N THR A 48 0.15 -2.91 -0.22
CA THR A 48 0.97 -4.06 -0.62
C THR A 48 1.07 -5.15 0.45
N VAL A 49 0.32 -5.03 1.55
CA VAL A 49 0.48 -5.93 2.72
C VAL A 49 0.32 -7.41 2.39
N THR A 50 -0.52 -7.75 1.41
CA THR A 50 -0.77 -9.12 0.98
C THR A 50 0.37 -9.72 0.15
N ALA A 51 1.31 -8.90 -0.32
CA ALA A 51 2.55 -9.32 -0.97
C ALA A 51 3.80 -8.88 -0.17
N GLY A 52 3.61 -8.44 1.06
CA GLY A 52 4.69 -7.92 1.92
C GLY A 52 4.40 -8.13 3.40
N THR A 53 4.07 -7.06 4.10
CA THR A 53 4.02 -7.00 5.57
C THR A 53 3.17 -8.09 6.21
N LEU A 54 1.91 -8.25 5.78
CA LEU A 54 1.01 -9.26 6.36
C LEU A 54 1.43 -10.67 5.96
N LEU A 55 1.77 -10.87 4.70
CA LEU A 55 2.25 -12.15 4.18
C LEU A 55 3.48 -12.63 4.95
N ARG A 56 4.47 -11.74 5.17
CA ARG A 56 5.67 -12.00 5.96
C ARG A 56 5.34 -12.27 7.42
N ALA A 57 4.53 -11.41 8.07
CA ALA A 57 4.18 -11.54 9.48
C ALA A 57 3.45 -12.87 9.78
N ARG A 58 2.70 -13.40 8.80
CA ARG A 58 2.02 -14.70 8.89
C ARG A 58 2.90 -15.89 8.50
N GLY A 59 4.09 -15.65 7.92
CA GLY A 59 4.98 -16.69 7.43
C GLY A 59 4.38 -17.53 6.31
N TYR A 60 3.44 -16.98 5.54
CA TYR A 60 2.72 -17.75 4.53
C TYR A 60 3.64 -18.18 3.39
N PHE A 61 4.62 -17.37 3.00
CA PHE A 61 5.54 -17.72 1.93
C PHE A 61 6.46 -18.87 2.33
N GLU A 62 7.02 -18.81 3.54
CA GLU A 62 7.85 -19.86 4.09
C GLU A 62 7.07 -21.18 4.23
N GLN A 63 5.78 -21.11 4.62
CA GLN A 63 4.91 -22.28 4.69
C GLN A 63 4.67 -22.90 3.29
N GLN A 64 4.37 -22.11 2.28
CA GLN A 64 4.19 -22.58 0.90
C GLN A 64 5.49 -23.18 0.34
N LEU A 65 6.64 -22.56 0.60
CA LEU A 65 7.95 -23.10 0.19
C LEU A 65 8.31 -24.39 0.91
N ALA A 66 7.99 -24.51 2.19
CA ALA A 66 8.18 -25.77 2.93
C ALA A 66 7.31 -26.90 2.37
N ALA A 67 6.08 -26.59 1.95
CA ALA A 67 5.22 -27.57 1.28
C ALA A 67 5.78 -27.96 -0.09
N GLU A 68 6.34 -27.01 -0.84
CA GLU A 68 6.97 -27.29 -2.13
C GLU A 68 8.26 -28.11 -1.97
N GLY A 69 9.07 -27.81 -0.94
CA GLY A 69 10.28 -28.56 -0.63
C GLY A 69 10.02 -30.03 -0.30
N LYS A 70 8.88 -30.34 0.36
CA LYS A 70 8.45 -31.73 0.61
C LYS A 70 8.13 -32.49 -0.70
N LYS A 71 7.70 -31.79 -1.76
CA LYS A 71 7.37 -32.41 -3.05
C LYS A 71 8.62 -32.66 -3.91
N ASN A 72 9.56 -31.72 -3.91
CA ASN A 72 10.69 -31.71 -4.84
C ASN A 72 12.06 -31.99 -4.20
N GLY A 73 12.11 -32.20 -2.88
CA GLY A 73 13.34 -32.51 -2.14
C GLY A 73 14.30 -31.32 -1.97
N ARG A 74 13.87 -30.11 -2.30
CA ARG A 74 14.69 -28.88 -2.18
C ARG A 74 14.45 -28.17 -0.85
N THR A 75 15.44 -27.41 -0.41
CA THR A 75 15.31 -26.45 0.66
C THR A 75 15.27 -25.04 0.09
N TYR A 76 14.52 -24.15 0.76
CA TYR A 76 14.35 -22.76 0.35
C TYR A 76 14.71 -21.83 1.49
N LYS A 77 15.31 -20.68 1.18
CA LYS A 77 15.65 -19.65 2.16
C LYS A 77 15.17 -18.30 1.66
N VAL A 78 14.29 -17.66 2.44
CA VAL A 78 13.71 -16.34 2.12
C VAL A 78 14.50 -15.26 2.82
N SER A 79 14.84 -14.20 2.09
CA SER A 79 15.39 -12.95 2.63
C SER A 79 14.44 -11.80 2.30
N TRP A 80 13.97 -11.08 3.32
CA TRP A 80 13.06 -9.95 3.16
C TRP A 80 13.83 -8.63 3.26
N GLN A 81 13.60 -7.74 2.30
CA GLN A 81 14.21 -6.40 2.24
C GLN A 81 13.11 -5.35 2.23
N ASP A 82 13.10 -4.49 3.26
CA ASP A 82 12.11 -3.41 3.41
C ASP A 82 12.64 -2.10 2.82
N TYR A 83 11.78 -1.40 2.08
CA TYR A 83 12.11 -0.15 1.39
C TYR A 83 10.99 0.88 1.57
N ASP A 84 11.36 2.16 1.56
CA ASP A 84 10.40 3.27 1.71
C ASP A 84 9.59 3.55 0.43
N SER A 85 10.07 3.09 -0.74
CA SER A 85 9.42 3.32 -2.04
C SER A 85 9.84 2.28 -3.09
N GLY A 86 9.20 2.29 -4.27
CA GLY A 86 9.47 1.33 -5.35
C GLY A 86 10.79 1.54 -6.10
N ALA A 87 11.35 2.75 -6.11
CA ALA A 87 12.56 3.04 -6.88
C ALA A 87 13.80 2.26 -6.39
N PRO A 88 14.09 2.14 -5.07
CA PRO A 88 15.15 1.27 -4.58
C PRO A 88 14.94 -0.21 -4.93
N ILE A 89 13.70 -0.72 -4.89
CA ILE A 89 13.41 -2.11 -5.29
C ILE A 89 13.81 -2.32 -6.75
N THR A 90 13.42 -1.39 -7.64
CA THR A 90 13.83 -1.43 -9.05
C THR A 90 15.34 -1.50 -9.20
N ALA A 91 16.09 -0.65 -8.49
CA ALA A 91 17.54 -0.64 -8.54
C ALA A 91 18.16 -1.98 -8.09
N GLN A 92 17.63 -2.60 -7.04
CA GLN A 92 18.10 -3.90 -6.55
C GLN A 92 17.73 -5.05 -7.50
N MET A 93 16.58 -5.01 -8.15
CA MET A 93 16.18 -6.01 -9.15
C MET A 93 17.09 -5.94 -10.39
N LEU A 94 17.42 -4.73 -10.86
CA LEU A 94 18.34 -4.53 -11.99
C LEU A 94 19.78 -4.95 -11.66
N ALA A 95 20.17 -4.92 -10.38
CA ALA A 95 21.46 -5.37 -9.88
C ALA A 95 21.49 -6.86 -9.50
N ASP A 96 20.46 -7.63 -9.84
CA ASP A 96 20.29 -9.06 -9.50
C ASP A 96 20.27 -9.37 -7.99
N LYS A 97 19.92 -8.38 -7.14
CA LYS A 97 19.91 -8.51 -5.67
C LYS A 97 18.53 -8.71 -5.06
N THR A 98 17.47 -8.55 -5.83
CA THR A 98 16.07 -8.80 -5.42
C THR A 98 15.38 -9.58 -6.53
N ASP A 99 14.71 -10.67 -6.18
CA ASP A 99 14.10 -11.60 -7.13
C ASP A 99 12.62 -11.31 -7.35
N ILE A 100 11.90 -10.99 -6.26
CA ILE A 100 10.48 -10.63 -6.26
C ILE A 100 10.35 -9.26 -5.62
N GLY A 101 9.57 -8.36 -6.21
CA GLY A 101 9.33 -7.02 -5.67
C GLY A 101 7.86 -6.64 -5.76
N SER A 102 7.35 -5.84 -4.80
CA SER A 102 6.01 -5.24 -4.88
C SER A 102 6.10 -3.72 -4.87
N MET A 103 5.40 -3.06 -5.81
CA MET A 103 5.48 -1.61 -5.97
C MET A 103 4.24 -1.05 -6.68
N GLY A 104 4.06 0.28 -6.62
CA GLY A 104 2.96 0.98 -7.27
C GLY A 104 3.09 1.02 -8.79
N ASP A 105 2.03 1.43 -9.46
CA ASP A 105 1.86 1.48 -10.90
C ASP A 105 3.02 2.16 -11.64
N TYR A 106 3.39 3.38 -11.28
CA TYR A 106 4.49 4.08 -11.94
C TYR A 106 5.85 3.42 -11.71
N PRO A 107 6.24 3.07 -10.48
CA PRO A 107 7.42 2.25 -10.26
C PRO A 107 7.42 0.91 -11.02
N LEU A 108 6.25 0.26 -11.19
CA LEU A 108 6.11 -0.96 -12.01
C LEU A 108 6.50 -0.69 -13.47
N LEU A 109 5.93 0.36 -14.08
CA LEU A 109 6.21 0.73 -15.46
C LEU A 109 7.67 1.16 -15.66
N ILE A 110 8.22 1.92 -14.72
CA ILE A 110 9.64 2.33 -14.73
C ILE A 110 10.56 1.10 -14.57
N ASN A 111 10.19 0.14 -13.70
CA ASN A 111 10.92 -1.10 -13.53
C ASN A 111 10.96 -1.90 -14.84
N GLY A 112 9.80 -2.14 -15.46
CA GLY A 112 9.69 -2.85 -16.72
C GLY A 112 10.50 -2.18 -17.85
N SER A 113 10.37 -0.85 -18.00
CA SER A 113 11.10 -0.08 -19.01
C SER A 113 12.61 -0.19 -18.84
N ARG A 114 13.14 0.05 -17.64
CA ARG A 114 14.57 -0.02 -17.36
C ARG A 114 15.12 -1.45 -17.52
N ALA A 115 14.34 -2.45 -17.14
CA ALA A 115 14.73 -3.85 -17.29
C ALA A 115 14.78 -4.27 -18.77
N GLN A 116 13.87 -3.76 -19.63
CA GLN A 116 13.90 -3.97 -21.08
C GLN A 116 15.07 -3.21 -21.74
N GLU A 117 15.32 -1.97 -21.32
CA GLU A 117 16.46 -1.16 -21.81
C GLU A 117 17.82 -1.80 -21.52
N ALA A 118 17.95 -2.52 -20.41
CA ALA A 118 19.19 -3.22 -20.03
C ALA A 118 19.52 -4.41 -20.94
N GLY A 119 18.63 -4.79 -21.87
CA GLY A 119 18.86 -5.83 -22.89
C GLY A 119 18.92 -7.26 -22.36
N GLY A 120 18.56 -7.47 -21.09
CA GLY A 120 18.46 -8.78 -20.48
C GLY A 120 17.04 -9.37 -20.55
N PRO A 121 16.79 -10.51 -19.87
CA PRO A 121 15.45 -11.12 -19.84
C PRO A 121 14.39 -10.24 -19.16
N GLY A 122 14.80 -9.23 -18.40
CA GLY A 122 13.91 -8.24 -17.82
C GLY A 122 13.17 -8.70 -16.57
N THR A 123 12.07 -8.01 -16.28
CA THR A 123 11.14 -8.30 -15.18
C THR A 123 9.75 -8.55 -15.72
N ARG A 124 8.90 -9.21 -14.93
CA ARG A 124 7.51 -9.55 -15.29
C ARG A 124 6.56 -9.17 -14.17
N LEU A 125 5.49 -8.47 -14.50
CA LEU A 125 4.33 -8.26 -13.63
C LEU A 125 3.51 -9.54 -13.59
N VAL A 126 3.38 -10.15 -12.42
CA VAL A 126 2.77 -11.46 -12.24
C VAL A 126 1.46 -11.45 -11.44
N SER A 127 1.20 -10.42 -10.64
CA SER A 127 -0.07 -10.26 -9.91
C SER A 127 -0.30 -8.80 -9.50
N ILE A 128 -1.55 -8.49 -9.15
CA ILE A 128 -1.95 -7.26 -8.48
C ILE A 128 -1.97 -7.50 -6.95
N THR A 129 -1.84 -6.44 -6.15
CA THR A 129 -2.07 -6.47 -4.71
C THR A 129 -3.28 -5.60 -4.37
N GLY A 130 -3.07 -4.40 -3.81
CA GLY A 130 -4.13 -3.45 -3.54
C GLY A 130 -4.27 -2.43 -4.66
N TYR A 131 -5.51 -2.12 -5.04
CA TYR A 131 -5.85 -1.13 -6.06
C TYR A 131 -7.05 -0.28 -5.62
N ASN A 132 -7.24 0.85 -6.30
CA ASN A 132 -8.45 1.66 -6.23
C ASN A 132 -8.86 2.07 -7.64
N GLU A 133 -10.12 1.87 -8.00
CA GLU A 133 -10.61 2.08 -9.37
C GLU A 133 -10.67 3.55 -9.79
N LEU A 134 -10.69 4.48 -8.83
CA LEU A 134 -10.78 5.92 -9.09
C LEU A 134 -9.47 6.67 -8.82
N GLY A 135 -8.50 6.06 -8.08
CA GLY A 135 -7.21 6.70 -7.80
C GLY A 135 -7.00 7.16 -6.36
N ALA A 136 -7.89 6.82 -5.41
CA ALA A 136 -7.84 7.27 -4.02
C ALA A 136 -6.63 6.76 -3.20
N LEU A 137 -5.76 5.91 -3.78
CA LEU A 137 -4.53 5.47 -3.12
C LEU A 137 -3.51 6.61 -2.93
N ASN A 138 -3.67 7.71 -3.68
CA ASN A 138 -2.78 8.86 -3.66
C ASN A 138 -3.58 10.13 -3.34
N SER A 139 -3.03 10.99 -2.51
CA SER A 139 -3.75 12.20 -2.09
C SER A 139 -2.78 13.34 -1.77
N VAL A 140 -3.29 14.56 -1.73
CA VAL A 140 -2.57 15.75 -1.26
C VAL A 140 -3.18 16.23 0.03
N VAL A 141 -2.35 16.43 1.04
CA VAL A 141 -2.75 16.98 2.35
C VAL A 141 -2.01 18.28 2.63
N VAL A 142 -2.65 19.15 3.40
CA VAL A 142 -2.09 20.42 3.85
C VAL A 142 -2.31 20.56 5.36
N PRO A 143 -1.51 21.38 6.07
CA PRO A 143 -1.79 21.70 7.47
C PRO A 143 -3.22 22.25 7.64
N ASN A 144 -3.86 21.98 8.78
CA ASN A 144 -5.24 22.46 9.05
C ASN A 144 -5.37 23.99 8.91
N ALA A 145 -4.33 24.74 9.30
CA ALA A 145 -4.29 26.21 9.19
C ALA A 145 -3.84 26.69 7.78
N SER A 146 -3.65 25.81 6.82
CA SER A 146 -3.24 26.21 5.47
C SER A 146 -4.31 27.06 4.79
N PRO A 147 -3.94 28.17 4.11
CA PRO A 147 -4.87 28.95 3.31
C PRO A 147 -5.21 28.28 1.96
N ALA A 148 -4.58 27.16 1.61
CA ALA A 148 -4.85 26.45 0.37
C ALA A 148 -6.16 25.66 0.51
N HIS A 149 -7.11 25.91 -0.40
CA HIS A 149 -8.40 25.22 -0.47
C HIS A 149 -8.52 24.35 -1.74
N THR A 150 -7.73 24.64 -2.74
CA THR A 150 -7.68 23.95 -4.04
C THR A 150 -6.24 23.64 -4.44
N LEU A 151 -6.04 22.79 -5.44
CA LEU A 151 -4.71 22.56 -6.03
C LEU A 151 -4.11 23.83 -6.66
N ALA A 152 -4.94 24.76 -7.15
CA ALA A 152 -4.47 26.02 -7.72
C ALA A 152 -3.76 26.91 -6.69
N ASP A 153 -4.12 26.78 -5.41
CA ASP A 153 -3.52 27.54 -4.32
C ASP A 153 -2.09 27.05 -3.96
N LEU A 154 -1.66 25.95 -4.58
CA LEU A 154 -0.29 25.43 -4.42
C LEU A 154 0.74 26.14 -5.31
N LYS A 155 0.35 27.07 -6.17
CA LYS A 155 1.29 27.86 -6.97
C LYS A 155 2.28 28.62 -6.08
N GLY A 156 3.58 28.47 -6.37
CA GLY A 156 4.67 29.03 -5.57
C GLY A 156 4.93 28.35 -4.23
N ARG A 157 4.16 27.31 -3.88
CA ARG A 157 4.28 26.58 -2.61
C ARG A 157 5.28 25.43 -2.68
N LYS A 158 5.82 25.06 -1.53
CA LYS A 158 6.69 23.89 -1.39
C LYS A 158 5.83 22.65 -1.19
N VAL A 159 5.90 21.71 -2.15
CA VAL A 159 5.14 20.45 -2.11
C VAL A 159 6.09 19.28 -2.00
N SER A 160 6.02 18.55 -0.89
CA SER A 160 6.78 17.32 -0.69
C SER A 160 6.13 16.16 -1.43
N THR A 161 6.92 15.41 -2.19
CA THR A 161 6.50 14.16 -2.83
C THR A 161 7.70 13.24 -3.05
N SER A 162 7.48 11.94 -3.17
CA SER A 162 8.51 10.99 -3.60
C SER A 162 8.53 10.95 -5.12
N VAL A 163 9.46 11.70 -5.73
CA VAL A 163 9.54 11.83 -7.19
C VAL A 163 9.66 10.47 -7.89
N GLY A 164 8.84 10.24 -8.91
CA GLY A 164 8.73 8.97 -9.63
C GLY A 164 7.85 7.91 -8.97
N SER A 165 7.20 8.24 -7.84
CA SER A 165 6.17 7.39 -7.25
C SER A 165 4.80 7.59 -7.90
N ALA A 166 3.84 6.70 -7.60
CA ALA A 166 2.44 6.88 -7.97
C ALA A 166 1.86 8.21 -7.52
N ALA A 167 2.20 8.66 -6.30
CA ALA A 167 1.73 9.92 -5.75
C ALA A 167 2.27 11.15 -6.50
N ASP A 168 3.54 11.12 -6.92
CA ASP A 168 4.12 12.18 -7.74
C ASP A 168 3.40 12.29 -9.08
N GLY A 169 3.12 11.17 -9.71
CA GLY A 169 2.38 11.16 -10.97
C GLY A 169 0.92 11.61 -10.82
N THR A 170 0.24 11.17 -9.78
CA THR A 170 -1.11 11.66 -9.45
C THR A 170 -1.09 13.17 -9.23
N LEU A 171 -0.12 13.70 -8.46
CA LEU A 171 0.04 15.15 -8.25
C LEU A 171 0.19 15.90 -9.58
N VAL A 172 1.10 15.47 -10.46
CA VAL A 172 1.33 16.16 -11.75
C VAL A 172 0.09 16.13 -12.64
N GLN A 173 -0.62 14.99 -12.70
CA GLN A 173 -1.86 14.90 -13.48
C GLN A 173 -2.96 15.80 -12.90
N ALA A 174 -3.11 15.80 -11.57
CA ALA A 174 -4.11 16.61 -10.87
C ALA A 174 -3.85 18.12 -11.02
N LEU A 175 -2.58 18.55 -10.89
CA LEU A 175 -2.17 19.94 -11.13
C LEU A 175 -2.48 20.37 -12.56
N ARG A 176 -2.13 19.54 -13.57
CA ARG A 176 -2.44 19.83 -14.99
C ARG A 176 -3.94 19.98 -15.23
N LYS A 177 -4.76 19.11 -14.63
CA LYS A 177 -6.23 19.19 -14.70
C LYS A 177 -6.76 20.48 -14.06
N ALA A 178 -6.08 20.99 -13.02
CA ALA A 178 -6.39 22.25 -12.34
C ALA A 178 -5.76 23.49 -13.03
N GLY A 179 -5.11 23.33 -14.19
CA GLY A 179 -4.45 24.44 -14.91
C GLY A 179 -3.16 24.93 -14.25
N VAL A 180 -2.51 24.09 -13.46
CA VAL A 180 -1.23 24.36 -12.79
C VAL A 180 -0.14 23.51 -13.43
N GLN A 181 0.98 24.13 -13.80
CA GLN A 181 2.13 23.39 -14.31
C GLN A 181 2.96 22.82 -13.16
N ASP A 182 3.68 21.73 -13.39
CA ASP A 182 4.60 21.15 -12.41
C ASP A 182 5.68 22.16 -11.96
N SER A 183 6.10 23.04 -12.88
CA SER A 183 7.04 24.14 -12.63
C SER A 183 6.47 25.29 -11.80
N ASP A 184 5.16 25.37 -11.62
CA ASP A 184 4.50 26.41 -10.82
C ASP A 184 4.60 26.13 -9.30
N ILE A 185 5.03 24.93 -8.92
CA ILE A 185 5.25 24.53 -7.51
C ILE A 185 6.73 24.30 -7.24
N SER A 186 7.15 24.46 -5.98
CA SER A 186 8.49 24.09 -5.52
C SER A 186 8.49 22.65 -5.02
N LYS A 187 8.62 21.68 -5.95
CA LYS A 187 8.60 20.26 -5.61
C LYS A 187 9.83 19.87 -4.78
N GLN A 188 9.59 19.25 -3.63
CA GLN A 188 10.61 18.71 -2.72
C GLN A 188 10.61 17.19 -2.83
N ASN A 189 11.70 16.63 -3.39
CA ASN A 189 11.85 15.17 -3.48
C ASN A 189 12.23 14.59 -2.11
N GLN A 190 11.27 14.02 -1.41
CA GLN A 190 11.45 13.47 -0.07
C GLN A 190 10.80 12.09 0.05
N GLN A 191 11.44 11.21 0.80
CA GLN A 191 10.80 9.94 1.19
C GLN A 191 9.58 10.23 2.09
N PRO A 192 8.58 9.36 2.12
CA PRO A 192 7.29 9.65 2.74
C PRO A 192 7.37 10.09 4.21
N ALA A 193 8.19 9.42 5.03
CA ALA A 193 8.37 9.77 6.44
C ALA A 193 9.02 11.16 6.62
N ILE A 194 9.99 11.48 5.76
CA ILE A 194 10.67 12.79 5.77
C ILE A 194 9.67 13.89 5.38
N GLY A 195 8.88 13.67 4.32
CA GLY A 195 7.84 14.59 3.86
C GLY A 195 6.75 14.83 4.91
N ALA A 196 6.29 13.79 5.59
CA ALA A 196 5.31 13.90 6.68
C ALA A 196 5.88 14.73 7.85
N SER A 197 7.13 14.51 8.23
CA SER A 197 7.82 15.30 9.27
C SER A 197 8.03 16.75 8.82
N ALA A 198 8.36 16.98 7.55
CA ALA A 198 8.54 18.32 6.98
C ALA A 198 7.22 19.11 6.97
N LEU A 199 6.08 18.45 6.67
CA LEU A 199 4.76 19.06 6.75
C LEU A 199 4.44 19.47 8.19
N GLN A 200 4.64 18.57 9.14
CA GLN A 200 4.40 18.84 10.56
C GLN A 200 5.27 19.98 11.09
N ALA A 201 6.52 20.09 10.63
CA ALA A 201 7.44 21.16 10.99
C ALA A 201 7.18 22.48 10.25
N GLY A 202 6.23 22.55 9.31
CA GLY A 202 5.97 23.72 8.48
C GLY A 202 7.09 24.04 7.48
N SER A 203 7.96 23.07 7.17
CA SER A 203 9.05 23.24 6.20
C SER A 203 8.58 23.08 4.76
N VAL A 204 7.43 22.43 4.56
CA VAL A 204 6.69 22.35 3.30
C VAL A 204 5.24 22.73 3.53
N ASP A 205 4.57 23.23 2.48
CA ASP A 205 3.19 23.71 2.52
C ASP A 205 2.17 22.60 2.26
N ALA A 206 2.56 21.55 1.54
CA ALA A 206 1.73 20.40 1.22
C ALA A 206 2.55 19.11 1.14
N LEU A 207 1.86 17.98 1.33
CA LEU A 207 2.40 16.64 1.17
C LEU A 207 1.52 15.87 0.18
N ALA A 208 2.09 15.53 -0.98
CA ALA A 208 1.49 14.64 -1.96
C ALA A 208 2.11 13.25 -1.79
N GLN A 209 1.34 12.30 -1.26
CA GLN A 209 1.85 10.96 -0.97
C GLN A 209 0.81 9.87 -1.20
N PHE A 210 1.34 8.65 -1.27
CA PHE A 210 0.55 7.42 -1.36
C PHE A 210 0.18 6.89 0.04
N VAL A 211 -0.75 5.97 0.04
CA VAL A 211 -1.15 5.20 1.24
C VAL A 211 0.06 4.62 2.00
N ALA A 212 0.16 4.72 3.37
CA ALA A 212 -0.87 5.21 4.30
C ALA A 212 -0.65 6.68 4.74
N TRP A 213 0.28 7.40 4.12
CA TRP A 213 0.80 8.65 4.64
C TRP A 213 -0.24 9.78 4.75
N PRO A 214 -1.12 10.02 3.75
CA PRO A 214 -2.17 11.03 3.91
C PRO A 214 -3.09 10.73 5.10
N GLY A 215 -3.59 9.50 5.20
CA GLY A 215 -4.43 9.08 6.32
C GLY A 215 -3.73 9.18 7.67
N LEU A 216 -2.42 8.89 7.73
CA LEU A 216 -1.64 8.96 8.96
C LEU A 216 -1.52 10.39 9.50
N VAL A 217 -1.16 11.36 8.65
CA VAL A 217 -1.00 12.76 9.08
C VAL A 217 -2.34 13.43 9.41
N VAL A 218 -3.42 13.07 8.70
CA VAL A 218 -4.78 13.56 9.00
C VAL A 218 -5.31 12.94 10.29
N PHE A 219 -5.14 11.64 10.50
CA PHE A 219 -5.52 10.96 11.75
C PHE A 219 -4.81 11.57 12.96
N GLY A 220 -3.53 11.91 12.83
CA GLY A 220 -2.75 12.62 13.85
C GLY A 220 -3.23 14.04 14.17
N GLY A 221 -4.23 14.57 13.45
CA GLY A 221 -4.89 15.86 13.71
C GLY A 221 -4.14 17.10 13.25
N GLY A 222 -2.97 16.94 12.58
CA GLY A 222 -2.15 18.07 12.12
C GLY A 222 -2.48 18.58 10.73
N ALA A 223 -3.25 17.84 9.95
CA ALA A 223 -3.51 18.11 8.54
C ALA A 223 -4.93 17.76 8.12
N ARG A 224 -5.34 18.28 6.97
CA ARG A 224 -6.58 17.95 6.27
C ARG A 224 -6.31 17.56 4.83
N LEU A 225 -7.25 16.84 4.22
CA LEU A 225 -7.18 16.50 2.82
C LEU A 225 -7.44 17.75 1.97
N LEU A 226 -6.52 18.05 1.04
CA LEU A 226 -6.71 19.09 0.04
C LEU A 226 -7.26 18.49 -1.25
N TYR A 227 -6.76 17.31 -1.63
CA TYR A 227 -7.13 16.67 -2.87
C TYR A 227 -7.16 15.15 -2.69
N ASP A 228 -8.30 14.55 -3.05
CA ASP A 228 -8.47 13.11 -3.17
C ASP A 228 -8.15 12.68 -4.61
N GLY A 229 -7.22 11.74 -4.76
CA GLY A 229 -6.85 11.19 -6.06
C GLY A 229 -8.01 10.57 -6.83
N ALA A 230 -9.07 10.14 -6.14
CA ALA A 230 -10.29 9.64 -6.79
C ALA A 230 -10.92 10.66 -7.75
N ALA A 231 -10.71 11.96 -7.54
CA ALA A 231 -11.20 13.01 -8.45
C ALA A 231 -10.55 12.98 -9.85
N LEU A 232 -9.49 12.21 -10.05
CA LEU A 232 -8.96 11.94 -11.40
C LEU A 232 -9.82 10.94 -12.17
N GLY A 233 -10.53 10.04 -11.47
CA GLY A 233 -11.32 8.98 -12.09
C GLY A 233 -10.46 7.96 -12.84
N ARG A 234 -9.24 7.69 -12.34
CA ARG A 234 -8.28 6.78 -12.97
C ARG A 234 -7.81 5.74 -11.97
N PRO A 235 -7.85 4.44 -12.33
CA PRO A 235 -7.36 3.40 -11.44
C PRO A 235 -5.91 3.61 -11.07
N THR A 236 -5.59 3.36 -9.79
CA THR A 236 -4.23 3.23 -9.28
C THR A 236 -4.07 1.87 -8.62
N LEU A 237 -2.90 1.27 -8.75
CA LEU A 237 -2.68 -0.10 -8.32
C LEU A 237 -1.26 -0.33 -7.82
N HIS A 238 -1.10 -1.42 -7.08
CA HIS A 238 0.20 -2.01 -6.79
C HIS A 238 0.22 -3.45 -7.29
N GLY A 239 1.40 -3.92 -7.69
CA GLY A 239 1.56 -5.26 -8.21
C GLY A 239 2.89 -5.88 -7.82
N VAL A 240 3.02 -7.16 -8.13
CA VAL A 240 4.21 -7.97 -7.89
C VAL A 240 4.97 -8.16 -9.19
N VAL A 241 6.24 -7.82 -9.17
CA VAL A 241 7.18 -8.08 -10.26
C VAL A 241 8.19 -9.14 -9.85
N VAL A 242 8.58 -9.96 -10.84
CA VAL A 242 9.58 -11.01 -10.69
C VAL A 242 10.68 -10.81 -11.72
N ARG A 243 11.95 -10.98 -11.34
CA ARG A 243 13.04 -11.08 -12.32
C ARG A 243 12.80 -12.30 -13.20
N GLN A 244 12.70 -12.10 -14.51
CA GLN A 244 12.36 -13.19 -15.44
C GLN A 244 13.36 -14.34 -15.39
N LYS A 245 14.65 -14.04 -15.30
CA LYS A 245 15.70 -15.07 -15.17
C LYS A 245 15.49 -15.94 -13.93
N TYR A 246 15.13 -15.33 -12.80
CA TYR A 246 14.83 -16.05 -11.56
C TYR A 246 13.55 -16.87 -11.68
N GLY A 247 12.47 -16.26 -12.13
CA GLY A 247 11.17 -16.93 -12.28
C GLY A 247 11.21 -18.10 -13.27
N ALA A 248 12.01 -17.98 -14.36
CA ALA A 248 12.19 -19.08 -15.31
C ALA A 248 13.01 -20.26 -14.70
N ALA A 249 13.98 -19.96 -13.82
CA ALA A 249 14.77 -20.98 -13.13
C ALA A 249 14.02 -21.62 -11.95
N HIS A 250 13.12 -20.89 -11.31
CA HIS A 250 12.40 -21.27 -10.09
C HIS A 250 10.90 -20.93 -10.18
N PRO A 251 10.17 -21.46 -11.18
CA PRO A 251 8.73 -21.18 -11.33
C PRO A 251 7.92 -21.61 -10.10
N GLU A 252 8.34 -22.70 -9.44
CA GLU A 252 7.73 -23.19 -8.20
C GLU A 252 7.78 -22.18 -7.06
N VAL A 253 8.82 -21.33 -7.00
CA VAL A 253 8.96 -20.27 -6.00
C VAL A 253 7.96 -19.14 -6.26
N VAL A 254 7.81 -18.73 -7.54
CA VAL A 254 6.83 -17.71 -7.93
C VAL A 254 5.41 -18.17 -7.66
N GLU A 255 5.07 -19.40 -8.03
CA GLU A 255 3.76 -19.99 -7.76
C GLU A 255 3.48 -20.12 -6.25
N ALA A 256 4.49 -20.51 -5.44
CA ALA A 256 4.40 -20.53 -3.99
C ALA A 256 4.17 -19.13 -3.41
N PHE A 257 4.82 -18.09 -3.95
CA PHE A 257 4.58 -16.70 -3.55
C PHE A 257 3.15 -16.26 -3.84
N LEU A 258 2.60 -16.58 -5.00
CA LEU A 258 1.23 -16.24 -5.39
C LEU A 258 0.20 -16.97 -4.51
N ARG A 259 0.45 -18.24 -4.15
CA ARG A 259 -0.40 -18.96 -3.16
C ARG A 259 -0.35 -18.30 -1.80
N ALA A 260 0.84 -17.91 -1.34
CA ALA A 260 1.00 -17.16 -0.08
C ALA A 260 0.30 -15.80 -0.11
N GLN A 261 0.35 -15.10 -1.24
CA GLN A 261 -0.38 -13.85 -1.45
C GLN A 261 -1.90 -14.07 -1.38
N ALA A 262 -2.40 -15.16 -1.96
CA ALA A 262 -3.82 -15.53 -1.87
C ALA A 262 -4.23 -15.83 -0.42
N ASP A 263 -3.41 -16.55 0.34
CA ASP A 263 -3.66 -16.82 1.76
C ASP A 263 -3.70 -15.53 2.58
N ALA A 264 -2.77 -14.60 2.34
CA ALA A 264 -2.75 -13.30 3.00
C ALA A 264 -3.97 -12.45 2.62
N THR A 265 -4.39 -12.47 1.35
CA THR A 265 -5.58 -11.74 0.87
C THR A 265 -6.85 -12.30 1.49
N ARG A 266 -6.98 -13.62 1.57
CA ARG A 266 -8.12 -14.28 2.22
C ARG A 266 -8.18 -13.91 3.70
N TYR A 267 -7.07 -14.01 4.42
CA TYR A 267 -7.02 -13.65 5.84
C TYR A 267 -7.41 -12.18 6.07
N LEU A 268 -6.91 -11.26 5.24
CA LEU A 268 -7.25 -9.84 5.32
C LEU A 268 -8.75 -9.61 5.13
N ASN A 269 -9.37 -10.29 4.15
CA ASN A 269 -10.80 -10.12 3.84
C ASN A 269 -11.70 -10.78 4.87
N GLU A 270 -11.31 -11.92 5.45
CA GLU A 270 -12.09 -12.65 6.45
C GLU A 270 -11.92 -12.08 7.88
N GLN A 271 -10.74 -11.49 8.17
CA GLN A 271 -10.37 -11.01 9.50
C GLN A 271 -9.80 -9.58 9.44
N PRO A 272 -10.54 -8.60 8.88
CA PRO A 272 -9.98 -7.30 8.50
C PRO A 272 -9.45 -6.51 9.69
N LEU A 273 -10.11 -6.56 10.85
CA LEU A 273 -9.66 -5.84 12.04
C LEU A 273 -8.41 -6.50 12.67
N ALA A 274 -8.38 -7.83 12.74
CA ALA A 274 -7.23 -8.57 13.22
C ALA A 274 -6.02 -8.38 12.30
N ALA A 275 -6.23 -8.41 10.98
CA ALA A 275 -5.20 -8.12 9.99
C ALA A 275 -4.67 -6.67 10.13
N SER A 276 -5.56 -5.70 10.33
CA SER A 276 -5.17 -4.30 10.54
C SER A 276 -4.32 -4.11 11.79
N ARG A 277 -4.67 -4.77 12.90
CA ARG A 277 -3.87 -4.76 14.14
C ARG A 277 -2.50 -5.40 13.92
N GLN A 278 -2.43 -6.51 13.20
CA GLN A 278 -1.16 -7.21 12.94
C GLN A 278 -0.23 -6.37 12.02
N VAL A 279 -0.77 -5.72 11.01
CA VAL A 279 -0.02 -4.78 10.17
C VAL A 279 0.46 -3.58 10.99
N ALA A 280 -0.39 -3.03 11.85
CA ALA A 280 -0.04 -1.94 12.75
C ALA A 280 1.12 -2.31 13.69
N GLU A 281 1.08 -3.49 14.29
CA GLU A 281 2.16 -4.02 15.13
C GLU A 281 3.47 -4.15 14.35
N ALA A 282 3.42 -4.68 13.14
CA ALA A 282 4.61 -4.88 12.31
C ALA A 282 5.23 -3.58 11.76
N THR A 283 4.45 -2.49 11.69
CA THR A 283 4.87 -1.23 11.02
C THR A 283 4.98 -0.03 11.93
N GLY A 284 4.39 -0.10 13.12
CA GLY A 284 4.24 1.04 14.03
C GLY A 284 3.19 2.06 13.57
N LEU A 285 2.38 1.76 12.55
CA LEU A 285 1.26 2.61 12.12
C LEU A 285 0.08 2.49 13.08
N ALA A 286 -0.75 3.53 13.15
CA ALA A 286 -2.03 3.47 13.87
C ALA A 286 -2.94 2.42 13.21
N PRO A 287 -3.48 1.46 13.97
CA PRO A 287 -4.34 0.42 13.39
C PRO A 287 -5.64 0.98 12.79
N GLU A 288 -6.10 2.15 13.24
CA GLU A 288 -7.22 2.89 12.67
C GLU A 288 -6.93 3.35 11.23
N VAL A 289 -5.70 3.79 10.99
CA VAL A 289 -5.25 4.17 9.64
C VAL A 289 -5.12 2.93 8.75
N VAL A 290 -4.55 1.84 9.27
CA VAL A 290 -4.49 0.58 8.51
C VAL A 290 -5.90 0.11 8.14
N HIS A 291 -6.86 0.16 9.07
CA HIS A 291 -8.23 -0.26 8.81
C HIS A 291 -8.99 0.67 7.84
N LEU A 292 -8.70 1.97 7.84
CA LEU A 292 -9.21 2.91 6.83
C LEU A 292 -8.91 2.43 5.41
N TYR A 293 -7.68 2.00 5.17
CA TYR A 293 -7.24 1.58 3.83
C TYR A 293 -7.59 0.12 3.53
N ASN A 294 -7.45 -0.78 4.49
CA ASN A 294 -7.45 -2.23 4.27
C ASN A 294 -8.70 -2.95 4.80
N GLY A 295 -9.59 -2.25 5.49
CA GLY A 295 -10.84 -2.81 6.03
C GLY A 295 -11.90 -3.06 4.94
N PRO A 296 -13.07 -3.59 5.32
CA PRO A 296 -14.19 -3.75 4.41
C PRO A 296 -14.58 -2.42 3.75
N ASN A 297 -14.79 -2.41 2.44
CA ASN A 297 -14.98 -1.19 1.66
C ASN A 297 -13.88 -0.13 1.91
N GLY A 298 -12.66 -0.56 2.27
CA GLY A 298 -11.51 0.31 2.46
C GLY A 298 -11.07 1.00 1.18
N ILE A 299 -10.18 1.99 1.31
CA ILE A 299 -9.67 2.72 0.15
C ILE A 299 -8.96 1.78 -0.83
N ALA A 300 -8.26 0.73 -0.34
CA ALA A 300 -7.64 -0.29 -1.16
C ALA A 300 -8.54 -1.53 -1.27
N THR A 301 -8.78 -1.99 -2.49
CA THR A 301 -9.36 -3.31 -2.77
C THR A 301 -8.22 -4.28 -3.06
N PHE A 302 -8.26 -5.46 -2.45
CA PHE A 302 -7.21 -6.47 -2.62
C PHE A 302 -7.68 -7.61 -3.51
N ALA A 303 -6.93 -7.85 -4.58
CA ALA A 303 -7.13 -8.98 -5.49
C ALA A 303 -5.83 -9.31 -6.23
N LEU A 304 -5.68 -10.57 -6.67
CA LEU A 304 -4.48 -11.01 -7.38
C LEU A 304 -4.59 -10.92 -8.91
N PRO A 305 -5.78 -11.12 -9.53
CA PRO A 305 -5.90 -11.18 -10.97
C PRO A 305 -5.45 -9.91 -11.68
N LEU A 306 -4.78 -10.10 -12.82
CA LEU A 306 -4.38 -9.06 -13.76
C LEU A 306 -5.59 -8.63 -14.60
N ARG A 307 -6.49 -7.85 -14.00
CA ARG A 307 -7.77 -7.46 -14.62
C ARG A 307 -7.56 -6.55 -15.82
N PRO A 308 -8.36 -6.70 -16.90
CA PRO A 308 -8.22 -5.89 -18.10
C PRO A 308 -8.28 -4.38 -17.86
N GLU A 309 -9.15 -3.91 -16.96
CA GLU A 309 -9.31 -2.50 -16.61
C GLU A 309 -8.06 -1.93 -15.90
N LEU A 310 -7.41 -2.70 -15.03
CA LEU A 310 -6.17 -2.29 -14.36
C LEU A 310 -4.98 -2.30 -15.33
N LEU A 311 -4.92 -3.27 -16.24
CA LEU A 311 -3.91 -3.30 -17.30
C LEU A 311 -4.11 -2.16 -18.32
N ALA A 312 -5.37 -1.78 -18.60
CA ALA A 312 -5.67 -0.61 -19.41
C ALA A 312 -5.17 0.68 -18.74
N ALA A 313 -5.38 0.84 -17.42
CA ALA A 313 -4.85 1.97 -16.67
C ALA A 313 -3.32 2.07 -16.76
N LEU A 314 -2.59 0.94 -16.60
CA LEU A 314 -1.14 0.91 -16.80
C LEU A 314 -0.75 1.31 -18.23
N ARG A 315 -1.51 0.87 -19.24
CA ARG A 315 -1.25 1.24 -20.64
C ARG A 315 -1.43 2.73 -20.87
N ASP A 316 -2.45 3.32 -20.26
CA ASP A 316 -2.74 4.76 -20.33
C ASP A 316 -1.71 5.63 -19.60
N ASP A 317 -1.01 5.09 -18.60
CA ASP A 317 0.05 5.80 -17.87
C ASP A 317 1.38 5.87 -18.67
N VAL A 318 1.62 4.95 -19.61
CA VAL A 318 2.87 4.92 -20.40
C VAL A 318 3.11 6.22 -21.17
N PRO A 319 2.13 6.78 -21.96
CA PRO A 319 2.31 8.06 -22.65
C PRO A 319 2.60 9.21 -21.68
N PHE A 320 1.92 9.25 -20.55
CA PHE A 320 2.14 10.27 -19.53
C PHE A 320 3.58 10.21 -18.99
N LEU A 321 4.06 9.04 -18.57
CA LEU A 321 5.42 8.86 -18.04
C LEU A 321 6.50 9.18 -19.08
N LYS A 322 6.23 8.93 -20.37
CA LYS A 322 7.09 9.38 -21.47
C LYS A 322 7.10 10.90 -21.58
N SER A 323 5.94 11.55 -21.44
CA SER A 323 5.81 13.02 -21.58
C SER A 323 6.55 13.79 -20.49
N VAL A 324 6.73 13.18 -19.31
CA VAL A 324 7.50 13.76 -18.20
C VAL A 324 8.94 13.24 -18.14
N GLY A 325 9.37 12.44 -19.12
CA GLY A 325 10.77 12.02 -19.30
C GLY A 325 11.27 10.94 -18.33
N VAL A 326 10.38 10.28 -17.57
CA VAL A 326 10.78 9.25 -16.59
C VAL A 326 10.76 7.84 -17.17
N LEU A 327 10.13 7.65 -18.34
CA LEU A 327 10.05 6.39 -19.06
C LEU A 327 10.41 6.61 -20.54
N LYS A 328 11.27 5.76 -21.11
CA LYS A 328 11.62 5.85 -22.54
C LYS A 328 10.73 4.98 -23.41
N ALA A 329 10.78 3.68 -23.18
CA ALA A 329 9.98 2.68 -23.88
C ALA A 329 9.60 1.56 -22.95
N LEU A 330 8.44 0.97 -23.16
CA LEU A 330 7.99 -0.23 -22.48
C LEU A 330 7.08 -1.01 -23.42
N ASP A 331 7.43 -2.26 -23.69
CA ASP A 331 6.52 -3.25 -24.23
C ASP A 331 5.75 -3.86 -23.05
N LEU A 332 4.52 -3.38 -22.86
CA LEU A 332 3.68 -3.79 -21.75
C LEU A 332 3.21 -5.24 -21.89
N ASP A 333 2.97 -5.69 -23.12
CA ASP A 333 2.50 -7.06 -23.39
C ASP A 333 3.59 -8.10 -23.05
N THR A 334 4.86 -7.75 -23.28
CA THR A 334 5.99 -8.54 -22.80
C THR A 334 6.20 -8.42 -21.30
N PHE A 335 5.89 -7.27 -20.68
CA PHE A 335 6.07 -7.05 -19.25
C PHE A 335 5.05 -7.82 -18.39
N VAL A 336 3.81 -8.00 -18.87
CA VAL A 336 2.74 -8.71 -18.14
C VAL A 336 2.81 -10.21 -18.41
N ASP A 337 2.89 -11.01 -17.35
CA ASP A 337 2.91 -12.47 -17.46
C ASP A 337 1.84 -13.13 -16.56
N PRO A 338 0.67 -13.46 -17.12
CA PRO A 338 -0.40 -14.11 -16.37
C PRO A 338 -0.19 -15.63 -16.17
N SER A 339 0.85 -16.21 -16.76
CA SER A 339 1.05 -17.66 -16.78
C SER A 339 1.29 -18.25 -15.37
N TYR A 340 1.94 -17.50 -14.49
CA TYR A 340 2.18 -17.91 -13.10
C TYR A 340 0.87 -17.99 -12.30
N LEU A 341 -0.02 -17.00 -12.46
CA LEU A 341 -1.35 -17.03 -11.81
C LEU A 341 -2.17 -18.24 -12.30
N ALA A 342 -2.16 -18.51 -13.60
CA ALA A 342 -2.86 -19.66 -14.18
C ALA A 342 -2.34 -20.99 -13.61
N LYS A 343 -1.01 -21.14 -13.46
CA LYS A 343 -0.38 -22.35 -12.89
C LYS A 343 -0.59 -22.47 -11.38
N ALA A 344 -0.60 -21.36 -10.66
CA ALA A 344 -0.85 -21.36 -9.22
C ALA A 344 -2.27 -21.84 -8.86
N ALA A 345 -3.22 -21.82 -9.81
CA ALA A 345 -4.60 -22.32 -9.70
C ALA A 345 -5.30 -21.80 -8.43
N LEU A 346 -5.31 -20.48 -8.24
CA LEU A 346 -5.80 -19.85 -7.04
C LEU A 346 -7.33 -19.82 -7.00
N PRO A 347 -7.92 -19.92 -5.79
CA PRO A 347 -9.36 -19.70 -5.63
C PRO A 347 -9.72 -18.24 -5.93
N ASP A 348 -10.97 -18.02 -6.33
CA ASP A 348 -11.52 -16.66 -6.35
C ASP A 348 -11.66 -16.13 -4.92
N ILE A 349 -11.19 -14.91 -4.68
CA ILE A 349 -11.21 -14.27 -3.37
C ILE A 349 -12.00 -12.97 -3.51
N ALA A 350 -13.23 -12.98 -2.99
CA ALA A 350 -14.08 -11.80 -3.00
C ALA A 350 -13.51 -10.71 -2.06
N PRO A 351 -13.54 -9.43 -2.46
CA PRO A 351 -13.19 -8.33 -1.58
C PRO A 351 -14.10 -8.26 -0.34
N ALA A 352 -13.54 -7.85 0.79
CA ALA A 352 -14.32 -7.61 2.00
C ALA A 352 -15.32 -6.48 1.78
N ARG A 353 -16.54 -6.67 2.26
CA ARG A 353 -17.63 -5.68 2.20
C ARG A 353 -18.23 -5.47 3.59
N ILE A 354 -18.68 -4.25 3.85
CA ILE A 354 -19.46 -3.95 5.04
C ILE A 354 -20.81 -4.66 4.89
N THR A 355 -21.12 -5.56 5.81
CA THR A 355 -22.35 -6.35 5.83
C THR A 355 -22.93 -6.40 7.24
N GLY A 356 -24.13 -6.93 7.37
CA GLY A 356 -24.80 -7.12 8.65
C GLY A 356 -25.95 -6.15 8.90
N THR A 357 -26.34 -6.02 10.14
CA THR A 357 -27.46 -5.16 10.56
C THR A 357 -26.95 -3.97 11.33
N ASP A 358 -27.35 -2.78 10.92
CA ASP A 358 -27.19 -1.56 11.68
C ASP A 358 -28.12 -1.61 12.91
N ALA A 359 -27.52 -1.78 14.08
CA ALA A 359 -28.27 -1.94 15.33
C ALA A 359 -28.98 -0.67 15.78
N VAL A 360 -28.52 0.51 15.35
CA VAL A 360 -29.08 1.81 15.76
C VAL A 360 -30.27 2.20 14.87
N CYS A 361 -30.14 2.03 13.56
CA CYS A 361 -31.21 2.29 12.62
C CYS A 361 -32.16 1.08 12.42
N GLY A 362 -31.84 -0.10 12.98
CA GLY A 362 -32.68 -1.30 12.93
C GLY A 362 -32.87 -1.87 11.54
N ARG A 363 -31.88 -1.71 10.63
CA ARG A 363 -31.99 -2.17 9.24
C ARG A 363 -30.71 -2.84 8.73
N PRO A 364 -30.80 -3.75 7.77
CA PRO A 364 -29.61 -4.34 7.16
C PRO A 364 -28.81 -3.30 6.36
N VAL A 365 -27.56 -3.62 6.10
CA VAL A 365 -26.72 -2.91 5.12
C VAL A 365 -27.05 -3.43 3.74
N ASP A 366 -27.93 -2.73 3.03
CA ASP A 366 -28.38 -3.11 1.69
C ASP A 366 -27.45 -2.57 0.60
N ASP A 367 -26.77 -1.45 0.86
CA ASP A 367 -25.82 -0.80 -0.04
C ASP A 367 -24.48 -0.61 0.67
N PRO A 368 -23.51 -1.54 0.52
CA PRO A 368 -22.20 -1.41 1.13
C PRO A 368 -21.41 -0.17 0.70
N ALA A 369 -21.72 0.41 -0.48
CA ALA A 369 -21.06 1.62 -0.96
C ALA A 369 -21.44 2.87 -0.15
N LYS A 370 -22.61 2.86 0.50
CA LYS A 370 -23.09 3.94 1.38
C LYS A 370 -22.87 3.65 2.86
N ALA A 371 -22.42 2.44 3.19
CA ALA A 371 -22.27 1.99 4.56
C ALA A 371 -21.04 2.61 5.22
N GLY A 372 -21.17 2.87 6.50
CA GLY A 372 -20.05 3.22 7.37
C GLY A 372 -19.74 2.13 8.38
N GLU A 373 -18.64 2.29 9.10
CA GLU A 373 -18.26 1.43 10.23
C GLU A 373 -17.79 2.24 11.42
N ILE A 374 -18.07 1.74 12.62
CA ILE A 374 -17.60 2.30 13.87
C ILE A 374 -16.73 1.28 14.59
N TRP A 375 -15.56 1.70 15.01
CA TRP A 375 -14.66 0.92 15.85
C TRP A 375 -14.65 1.47 17.27
N PHE A 376 -15.16 0.69 18.22
CA PHE A 376 -15.11 1.03 19.64
C PHE A 376 -13.86 0.46 20.32
N ASP A 377 -13.37 1.17 21.32
CA ASP A 377 -12.25 0.70 22.13
C ASP A 377 -12.62 -0.60 22.87
N GLY A 378 -11.69 -1.56 22.90
CA GLY A 378 -11.90 -2.88 23.50
C GLY A 378 -12.74 -3.87 22.67
N GLU A 379 -13.28 -3.48 21.50
CA GLU A 379 -14.04 -4.39 20.64
C GLU A 379 -13.12 -5.04 19.58
N ASP A 380 -13.38 -6.32 19.29
CA ASP A 380 -12.62 -7.12 18.31
C ASP A 380 -13.27 -7.13 16.92
N ALA A 381 -14.38 -6.43 16.75
CA ALA A 381 -15.06 -6.22 15.48
C ALA A 381 -15.56 -4.78 15.39
N THR A 382 -15.62 -4.24 14.17
CA THR A 382 -16.30 -2.99 13.89
C THR A 382 -17.81 -3.21 13.82
N ARG A 383 -18.59 -2.16 14.01
CA ARG A 383 -20.06 -2.20 13.88
C ARG A 383 -20.47 -1.52 12.59
N PRO A 384 -21.31 -2.14 11.76
CA PRO A 384 -21.79 -1.55 10.54
C PRO A 384 -22.83 -0.46 10.84
N ALA A 385 -22.82 0.58 10.00
CA ALA A 385 -23.87 1.58 9.90
C ALA A 385 -24.38 1.62 8.46
N ALA A 386 -25.69 1.55 8.27
CA ALA A 386 -26.29 1.41 6.94
C ALA A 386 -26.13 2.68 6.08
N THR A 387 -25.95 3.84 6.70
CA THR A 387 -25.74 5.13 6.03
C THR A 387 -24.87 6.04 6.90
N PRO A 388 -24.29 7.13 6.33
CA PRO A 388 -23.59 8.14 7.12
C PRO A 388 -24.44 8.74 8.25
N ALA A 389 -25.74 9.01 8.01
CA ALA A 389 -26.65 9.48 9.05
C ALA A 389 -26.85 8.46 10.18
N CYS A 390 -26.96 7.18 9.86
CA CYS A 390 -27.03 6.12 10.85
C CYS A 390 -25.74 5.97 11.65
N LEU A 391 -24.57 6.17 11.01
CA LEU A 391 -23.29 6.19 11.69
C LEU A 391 -23.22 7.33 12.72
N LEU A 392 -23.63 8.55 12.35
CA LEU A 392 -23.67 9.69 13.27
C LEU A 392 -24.59 9.41 14.47
N LYS A 393 -25.78 8.83 14.22
CA LYS A 393 -26.69 8.37 15.31
C LYS A 393 -26.00 7.37 16.23
N ALA A 394 -25.27 6.42 15.69
CA ALA A 394 -24.57 5.41 16.46
C ALA A 394 -23.41 6.00 17.28
N VAL A 395 -22.66 6.96 16.72
CA VAL A 395 -21.65 7.72 17.46
C VAL A 395 -22.27 8.50 18.61
N ARG A 396 -23.38 9.19 18.36
CA ARG A 396 -24.11 9.95 19.40
C ARG A 396 -24.66 9.03 20.49
N ALA A 397 -25.17 7.87 20.12
CA ALA A 397 -25.69 6.87 21.05
C ALA A 397 -24.62 6.06 21.77
N ALA A 398 -23.34 6.30 21.51
CA ALA A 398 -22.23 5.56 22.10
C ALA A 398 -22.14 5.74 23.65
N GLY A 399 -22.63 6.84 24.20
CA GLY A 399 -22.56 7.16 25.62
C GLY A 399 -21.10 7.20 26.08
N ASP A 400 -20.79 6.44 27.12
CA ASP A 400 -19.44 6.37 27.68
C ASP A 400 -18.47 5.48 26.89
N LYS A 401 -18.94 4.82 25.81
CA LYS A 401 -18.06 4.01 24.95
C LYS A 401 -17.15 4.91 24.13
N LYS A 402 -15.85 4.70 24.27
CA LYS A 402 -14.87 5.43 23.49
C LYS A 402 -14.88 4.93 22.05
N VAL A 403 -15.21 5.81 21.11
CA VAL A 403 -15.04 5.59 19.67
C VAL A 403 -13.56 5.76 19.32
N ARG A 404 -12.92 4.74 18.77
CA ARG A 404 -11.54 4.80 18.27
C ARG A 404 -11.49 5.46 16.91
N ALA A 405 -12.38 5.05 16.00
CA ALA A 405 -12.56 5.63 14.69
C ALA A 405 -13.97 5.34 14.17
N ALA A 406 -14.47 6.23 13.33
CA ALA A 406 -15.68 6.03 12.56
C ALA A 406 -15.37 6.39 11.10
N TYR A 407 -15.83 5.55 10.16
CA TYR A 407 -15.49 5.64 8.76
C TYR A 407 -16.74 5.75 7.91
N VAL A 408 -16.75 6.70 6.98
CA VAL A 408 -17.85 6.93 6.04
C VAL A 408 -17.33 7.08 4.61
N PRO A 409 -18.12 6.77 3.59
CA PRO A 409 -17.76 7.06 2.21
C PRO A 409 -18.05 8.53 1.87
N ASP A 410 -17.10 9.20 1.22
CA ASP A 410 -17.29 10.53 0.60
C ASP A 410 -18.47 10.52 -0.38
N ALA A 411 -19.35 11.51 -0.28
CA ALA A 411 -20.58 11.55 -1.08
C ALA A 411 -20.33 11.79 -2.58
N ALA A 412 -19.19 12.39 -2.95
CA ALA A 412 -18.84 12.66 -4.34
C ALA A 412 -18.01 11.55 -4.98
N THR A 413 -17.06 10.97 -4.25
CA THR A 413 -16.07 10.04 -4.77
C THR A 413 -16.25 8.61 -4.27
N GLY A 414 -17.01 8.41 -3.18
CA GLY A 414 -17.10 7.14 -2.49
C GLY A 414 -15.84 6.77 -1.69
N THR A 415 -14.82 7.62 -1.67
CA THR A 415 -13.59 7.38 -0.90
C THR A 415 -13.93 7.29 0.58
N ARG A 416 -13.58 6.16 1.20
CA ARG A 416 -13.75 5.98 2.64
C ARG A 416 -12.81 6.90 3.42
N TRP A 417 -13.35 7.61 4.42
CA TRP A 417 -12.54 8.50 5.25
C TRP A 417 -13.01 8.52 6.71
N PHE A 418 -12.29 9.25 7.55
CA PHE A 418 -12.64 9.43 8.96
C PHE A 418 -13.80 10.40 9.10
N ALA A 419 -14.90 9.98 9.67
CA ALA A 419 -16.14 10.78 9.80
C ALA A 419 -15.92 12.09 10.57
N ASP A 420 -15.01 12.11 11.56
CA ASP A 420 -14.65 13.28 12.36
C ASP A 420 -13.68 14.25 11.67
N LYS A 421 -13.14 13.85 10.51
CA LYS A 421 -12.26 14.67 9.66
C LYS A 421 -12.95 15.15 8.40
N ASP A 422 -14.13 14.62 8.10
CA ASP A 422 -14.92 15.03 6.95
C ASP A 422 -15.62 16.37 7.18
N LEU A 423 -15.88 17.07 6.08
CA LEU A 423 -16.81 18.15 5.96
C LEU A 423 -18.20 17.55 5.71
N TRP A 424 -19.23 18.12 6.30
CA TRP A 424 -20.58 17.58 6.15
C TRP A 424 -21.48 18.57 5.42
N ALA A 425 -22.45 18.05 4.69
CA ALA A 425 -23.57 18.82 4.16
C ALA A 425 -24.88 18.22 4.63
N GLN A 426 -25.84 19.07 4.91
CA GLN A 426 -27.24 18.69 5.12
C GLN A 426 -28.05 19.10 3.90
N ASP A 427 -28.74 18.14 3.29
CA ASP A 427 -29.69 18.37 2.20
C ASP A 427 -31.02 17.71 2.57
N GLY A 428 -31.99 18.52 2.97
CA GLY A 428 -33.23 18.02 3.59
C GLY A 428 -32.96 17.18 4.84
N ALA A 429 -33.28 15.90 4.78
CA ALA A 429 -33.03 14.93 5.85
C ALA A 429 -31.70 14.17 5.70
N GLU A 430 -30.99 14.34 4.61
CA GLU A 430 -29.72 13.64 4.33
C GLU A 430 -28.55 14.36 4.99
N LEU A 431 -27.61 13.58 5.53
CA LEU A 431 -26.33 14.03 6.05
C LEU A 431 -25.22 13.37 5.23
N LEU A 432 -24.50 14.19 4.48
CA LEU A 432 -23.56 13.77 3.44
C LEU A 432 -22.14 14.17 3.82
N PRO A 433 -21.18 13.22 3.91
CA PRO A 433 -19.79 13.51 4.20
C PRO A 433 -19.00 13.84 2.92
N PHE A 434 -18.00 14.74 3.04
CA PHE A 434 -17.08 15.13 1.99
C PHE A 434 -15.67 15.22 2.53
N THR A 435 -14.73 14.58 1.85
CA THR A 435 -13.31 14.55 2.26
C THR A 435 -12.57 15.85 1.94
N THR A 436 -13.06 16.65 0.97
CA THR A 436 -12.42 17.88 0.49
C THR A 436 -13.38 19.07 0.44
N GLU A 437 -12.81 20.28 0.57
CA GLU A 437 -13.58 21.52 0.41
C GLU A 437 -14.13 21.70 -1.01
N ASP A 438 -13.39 21.30 -2.03
CA ASP A 438 -13.87 21.35 -3.42
C ASP A 438 -15.10 20.46 -3.60
N GLY A 439 -15.11 19.26 -2.99
CA GLY A 439 -16.25 18.34 -3.05
C GLY A 439 -17.52 18.94 -2.44
N VAL A 440 -17.43 19.43 -1.19
CA VAL A 440 -18.60 20.03 -0.54
C VAL A 440 -19.06 21.30 -1.24
N LYS A 441 -18.17 22.17 -1.70
CA LYS A 441 -18.51 23.39 -2.43
C LYS A 441 -19.22 23.09 -3.76
N ALA A 442 -18.73 22.11 -4.52
CA ALA A 442 -19.37 21.67 -5.76
C ALA A 442 -20.77 21.12 -5.51
N TYR A 443 -20.96 20.35 -4.44
CA TYR A 443 -22.27 19.84 -4.04
C TYR A 443 -23.24 20.97 -3.70
N LEU A 444 -22.83 21.90 -2.84
CA LEU A 444 -23.66 23.04 -2.41
C LEU A 444 -24.05 23.96 -3.58
N ALA A 445 -23.16 24.15 -4.55
CA ALA A 445 -23.45 24.91 -5.75
C ALA A 445 -24.55 24.26 -6.63
N ALA A 446 -24.59 22.92 -6.65
CA ALA A 446 -25.59 22.15 -7.39
C ALA A 446 -26.92 21.98 -6.60
N HIS A 447 -26.90 22.15 -5.27
CA HIS A 447 -28.02 21.93 -4.36
C HIS A 447 -28.26 23.17 -3.49
N PRO A 448 -28.97 24.21 -4.01
CA PRO A 448 -29.12 25.49 -3.31
C PRO A 448 -29.84 25.41 -1.94
N GLY A 449 -30.57 24.33 -1.66
CA GLY A 449 -31.22 24.05 -0.39
C GLY A 449 -30.32 23.41 0.66
N ALA A 450 -29.16 22.91 0.24
CA ALA A 450 -28.21 22.26 1.14
C ALA A 450 -27.37 23.30 1.89
N ARG A 451 -26.88 22.91 3.08
CA ARG A 451 -25.99 23.75 3.89
C ARG A 451 -24.81 22.93 4.41
N GLN A 452 -23.66 23.56 4.51
CA GLN A 452 -22.49 22.94 5.14
C GLN A 452 -22.65 22.89 6.66
N LEU A 453 -22.16 21.79 7.25
CA LEU A 453 -22.08 21.55 8.68
C LEU A 453 -20.65 21.19 9.09
N SER A 454 -20.29 21.55 10.30
CA SER A 454 -19.21 20.89 11.02
C SER A 454 -19.62 19.48 11.44
N TYR A 455 -18.64 18.63 11.78
CA TYR A 455 -18.93 17.31 12.33
C TYR A 455 -19.84 17.34 13.57
N GLN A 456 -19.63 18.31 14.46
CA GLN A 456 -20.47 18.46 15.68
C GLN A 456 -21.93 18.87 15.36
N GLU A 457 -22.11 19.73 14.38
CA GLU A 457 -23.44 20.08 13.90
C GLU A 457 -24.12 18.90 13.20
N ALA A 458 -23.37 18.11 12.41
CA ALA A 458 -23.88 16.88 11.78
C ALA A 458 -24.29 15.84 12.84
N LEU A 459 -23.50 15.67 13.90
CA LEU A 459 -23.85 14.81 15.04
C LEU A 459 -25.14 15.29 15.72
N ALA A 460 -25.31 16.60 15.93
CA ALA A 460 -26.53 17.17 16.56
C ALA A 460 -27.77 17.02 15.67
N ALA A 461 -27.59 17.08 14.35
CA ALA A 461 -28.67 16.96 13.36
C ALA A 461 -29.12 15.52 13.06
N SER A 462 -28.31 14.52 13.48
CA SER A 462 -28.51 13.09 13.18
C SER A 462 -29.63 12.43 14.00
#